data_39ec15010865ef9d73932155c485af80
#
_entry.id   39ec15010865ef9d73932155c485af80
#
_cell.length_a   1.000
_cell.length_b   1.000
_cell.length_c   1.000
_cell.angle_alpha   90.00
_cell.angle_beta   90.00
_cell.angle_gamma   90.00
#
_symmetry.space_group_name_H-M   'P 1'
#
loop_
_entity.id
_entity.type
_entity.pdbx_description
1 polymer ?
#
loop_
_entity_poly.entity_id
_entity_poly.type
_entity_poly.pdbx_seq_one_letter_code
_entity_poly.pdbx_strand_id
1 'polypeptide(L)'
;MSATIPLEQVKTLTLNIYRFDPDKDEKAYMQDIEIEVPVNKDLMVLDALLIAKEKDTSLSFRRSCGEGVCGSDGMNINGKNGLACVTPLSEAVKRDKLVLKPMPGLPVVRDLIVDMKQFFDQLEKVKPYLITKDEDPEQERMQSPEEREELDGLYECILCGCCSTACPSFWWNPDKFLGPAALLQSWRFIADSRDQATDERLDDLDDAFSLYRCHGIMNCVSVCPKGLNPTEAISNIRKKLINRKG
;
A
#
# COMPACT_ATOMS: atom_id res chain seq x y z
N MET A 1 1.23 -52.57 -4.53
CA MET A 1 0.19 -51.83 -3.83
C MET A 1 0.13 -50.46 -4.50
N SER A 2 -0.87 -50.19 -5.30
CA SER A 2 -1.05 -48.87 -5.97
C SER A 2 -1.59 -47.91 -4.92
N ALA A 3 -0.81 -46.89 -4.58
CA ALA A 3 -1.26 -45.81 -3.72
C ALA A 3 -2.28 -44.98 -4.49
N THR A 4 -3.55 -45.13 -4.13
CA THR A 4 -4.62 -44.28 -4.64
C THR A 4 -4.38 -42.87 -4.05
N ILE A 5 -4.00 -41.91 -4.89
CA ILE A 5 -3.94 -40.51 -4.49
C ILE A 5 -5.37 -40.10 -4.17
N PRO A 6 -5.68 -39.61 -2.95
CA PRO A 6 -7.03 -39.15 -2.65
C PRO A 6 -7.39 -38.01 -3.59
N LEU A 7 -8.58 -38.07 -4.21
CA LEU A 7 -9.13 -36.92 -4.93
C LEU A 7 -9.19 -35.74 -3.96
N GLU A 8 -8.48 -34.64 -4.27
CA GLU A 8 -8.54 -33.43 -3.48
C GLU A 8 -9.99 -32.95 -3.39
N GLN A 9 -10.50 -32.81 -2.17
CA GLN A 9 -11.82 -32.21 -1.97
C GLN A 9 -11.74 -30.75 -2.33
N VAL A 10 -12.60 -30.30 -3.23
CA VAL A 10 -12.70 -28.90 -3.67
C VAL A 10 -13.98 -28.27 -3.15
N LYS A 11 -13.93 -26.95 -2.90
CA LYS A 11 -15.11 -26.13 -2.64
C LYS A 11 -15.21 -25.03 -3.69
N THR A 12 -16.45 -24.65 -4.02
CA THR A 12 -16.72 -23.54 -4.93
C THR A 12 -16.72 -22.22 -4.15
N LEU A 13 -16.01 -21.22 -4.68
CA LEU A 13 -16.02 -19.83 -4.19
C LEU A 13 -16.48 -18.91 -5.31
N THR A 14 -17.24 -17.88 -4.96
CA THR A 14 -17.63 -16.81 -5.86
C THR A 14 -16.74 -15.58 -5.64
N LEU A 15 -15.95 -15.21 -6.66
CA LEU A 15 -15.22 -13.96 -6.68
C LEU A 15 -16.08 -12.90 -7.37
N ASN A 16 -16.48 -11.87 -6.62
CA ASN A 16 -17.19 -10.70 -7.14
C ASN A 16 -16.17 -9.62 -7.43
N ILE A 17 -15.78 -9.48 -8.70
CA ILE A 17 -14.65 -8.68 -9.16
C ILE A 17 -15.14 -7.44 -9.89
N TYR A 18 -14.58 -6.27 -9.54
CA TYR A 18 -14.76 -5.05 -10.30
C TYR A 18 -14.13 -5.18 -11.68
N ARG A 19 -14.91 -4.87 -12.74
CA ARG A 19 -14.50 -4.95 -14.13
C ARG A 19 -14.67 -3.59 -14.80
N PHE A 20 -13.69 -3.24 -15.59
CA PHE A 20 -13.69 -2.07 -16.47
C PHE A 20 -12.62 -2.21 -17.54
N ASP A 21 -13.01 -2.21 -18.80
CA ASP A 21 -12.12 -2.13 -19.96
C ASP A 21 -12.38 -0.78 -20.65
N PRO A 22 -11.45 0.18 -20.63
CA PRO A 22 -11.67 1.52 -21.20
C PRO A 22 -11.92 1.51 -22.72
N ASP A 23 -11.55 0.43 -23.41
CA ASP A 23 -11.74 0.29 -24.84
C ASP A 23 -13.12 -0.28 -25.21
N LYS A 24 -13.87 -0.82 -24.22
CA LYS A 24 -15.12 -1.57 -24.47
C LYS A 24 -16.28 -1.14 -23.59
N ASP A 25 -16.00 -0.70 -22.36
CA ASP A 25 -17.01 -0.49 -21.34
C ASP A 25 -17.32 1.01 -21.17
N GLU A 26 -18.57 1.40 -21.27
CA GLU A 26 -19.02 2.76 -20.92
C GLU A 26 -19.01 2.99 -19.41
N LYS A 27 -19.24 1.93 -18.63
CA LYS A 27 -19.29 1.97 -17.16
C LYS A 27 -18.73 0.71 -16.56
N ALA A 28 -18.08 0.86 -15.43
CA ALA A 28 -17.63 -0.26 -14.63
C ALA A 28 -18.81 -1.10 -14.09
N TYR A 29 -18.58 -2.40 -13.90
CA TYR A 29 -19.55 -3.33 -13.34
C TYR A 29 -18.88 -4.34 -12.41
N MET A 30 -19.68 -5.12 -11.68
CA MET A 30 -19.20 -6.23 -10.86
C MET A 30 -19.53 -7.53 -11.56
N GLN A 31 -18.52 -8.40 -11.73
CA GLN A 31 -18.66 -9.73 -12.34
C GLN A 31 -18.47 -10.79 -11.25
N ASP A 32 -19.38 -11.77 -11.22
CA ASP A 32 -19.20 -12.97 -10.40
C ASP A 32 -18.48 -14.03 -11.24
N ILE A 33 -17.36 -14.54 -10.71
CA ILE A 33 -16.57 -15.64 -11.29
C ILE A 33 -16.53 -16.75 -10.26
N GLU A 34 -17.08 -17.91 -10.58
CA GLU A 34 -16.98 -19.10 -9.73
C GLU A 34 -15.65 -19.81 -9.97
N ILE A 35 -14.96 -20.13 -8.88
CA ILE A 35 -13.70 -20.88 -8.90
C ILE A 35 -13.80 -22.08 -7.97
N GLU A 36 -13.04 -23.11 -8.25
CA GLU A 36 -12.87 -24.28 -7.37
C GLU A 36 -11.52 -24.18 -6.69
N VAL A 37 -11.51 -24.32 -5.35
CA VAL A 37 -10.30 -24.29 -4.55
C VAL A 37 -10.20 -25.52 -3.67
N PRO A 38 -9.01 -26.08 -3.42
CA PRO A 38 -8.83 -27.23 -2.54
C PRO A 38 -9.24 -26.88 -1.11
N VAL A 39 -9.91 -27.80 -0.42
CA VAL A 39 -10.36 -27.62 0.96
C VAL A 39 -9.20 -27.70 1.95
N ASN A 40 -8.19 -28.52 1.64
CA ASN A 40 -7.10 -28.85 2.56
C ASN A 40 -5.86 -27.94 2.44
N LYS A 41 -5.93 -26.91 1.58
CA LYS A 41 -4.83 -25.97 1.34
C LYS A 41 -5.34 -24.54 1.50
N ASP A 42 -4.72 -23.77 2.38
CA ASP A 42 -5.00 -22.35 2.47
C ASP A 42 -4.27 -21.62 1.35
N LEU A 43 -5.04 -21.04 0.44
CA LEU A 43 -4.56 -20.24 -0.69
C LEU A 43 -4.62 -18.77 -0.32
N MET A 44 -3.81 -17.96 -1.01
CA MET A 44 -3.90 -16.51 -0.92
C MET A 44 -4.96 -15.96 -1.91
N VAL A 45 -5.41 -14.74 -1.69
CA VAL A 45 -6.30 -14.03 -2.62
C VAL A 45 -5.69 -13.95 -4.03
N LEU A 46 -4.37 -13.82 -4.13
CA LEU A 46 -3.66 -13.83 -5.42
C LEU A 46 -3.82 -15.17 -6.16
N ASP A 47 -3.75 -16.29 -5.46
CA ASP A 47 -3.95 -17.61 -6.07
C ASP A 47 -5.36 -17.74 -6.65
N ALA A 48 -6.38 -17.27 -5.90
CA ALA A 48 -7.76 -17.24 -6.38
C ALA A 48 -7.91 -16.36 -7.63
N LEU A 49 -7.24 -15.22 -7.70
CA LEU A 49 -7.21 -14.37 -8.90
C LEU A 49 -6.54 -15.05 -10.09
N LEU A 50 -5.48 -15.83 -9.86
CA LEU A 50 -4.83 -16.61 -10.91
C LEU A 50 -5.76 -17.69 -11.48
N ILE A 51 -6.47 -18.43 -10.61
CA ILE A 51 -7.49 -19.41 -11.04
C ILE A 51 -8.62 -18.72 -11.82
N ALA A 52 -9.09 -17.56 -11.35
CA ALA A 52 -10.12 -16.79 -12.07
C ALA A 52 -9.63 -16.32 -13.44
N LYS A 53 -8.36 -15.92 -13.55
CA LYS A 53 -7.75 -15.48 -14.81
C LYS A 53 -7.59 -16.64 -15.82
N GLU A 54 -7.44 -17.88 -15.38
CA GLU A 54 -7.46 -19.03 -16.27
C GLU A 54 -8.84 -19.23 -16.91
N LYS A 55 -9.93 -18.89 -16.18
CA LYS A 55 -11.31 -18.94 -16.70
C LYS A 55 -11.65 -17.72 -17.57
N ASP A 56 -11.16 -16.53 -17.20
CA ASP A 56 -11.36 -15.29 -17.94
C ASP A 56 -10.01 -14.56 -18.13
N THR A 57 -9.39 -14.80 -19.27
CA THR A 57 -8.07 -14.24 -19.64
C THR A 57 -8.07 -12.72 -19.77
N SER A 58 -9.24 -12.08 -19.90
CA SER A 58 -9.37 -10.63 -19.97
C SER A 58 -9.17 -9.93 -18.61
N LEU A 59 -9.33 -10.66 -17.48
CA LEU A 59 -9.16 -10.11 -16.13
C LEU A 59 -7.76 -9.52 -15.93
N SER A 60 -7.69 -8.25 -15.48
CA SER A 60 -6.45 -7.51 -15.34
C SER A 60 -6.16 -7.14 -13.89
N PHE A 61 -4.97 -7.49 -13.40
CA PHE A 61 -4.42 -7.12 -12.11
C PHE A 61 -2.90 -7.13 -12.14
N ARG A 62 -2.27 -6.40 -11.20
CA ARG A 62 -0.81 -6.41 -11.07
C ARG A 62 -0.37 -7.51 -10.12
N ARG A 63 0.77 -8.12 -10.41
CA ARG A 63 1.47 -9.06 -9.54
C ARG A 63 2.97 -9.07 -9.85
N SER A 64 3.79 -9.42 -8.89
CA SER A 64 5.23 -9.61 -9.08
C SER A 64 5.79 -10.64 -8.10
N CYS A 65 6.28 -10.23 -6.91
CA CYS A 65 7.03 -11.10 -6.00
C CYS A 65 6.21 -12.27 -5.40
N GLY A 66 4.93 -12.07 -5.12
CA GLY A 66 4.07 -13.08 -4.48
C GLY A 66 4.27 -13.25 -2.97
N GLU A 67 5.07 -12.42 -2.32
CA GLU A 67 5.52 -12.58 -0.92
C GLU A 67 5.45 -11.28 -0.08
N GLY A 68 4.67 -10.29 -0.53
CA GLY A 68 4.44 -9.05 0.23
C GLY A 68 5.62 -8.07 0.29
N VAL A 69 6.53 -8.10 -0.71
CA VAL A 69 7.72 -7.23 -0.76
C VAL A 69 7.60 -6.13 -1.81
N CYS A 70 7.04 -6.42 -2.98
CA CYS A 70 6.98 -5.45 -4.08
C CYS A 70 5.79 -4.48 -4.03
N GLY A 71 4.72 -4.80 -3.29
CA GLY A 71 3.53 -3.96 -3.15
C GLY A 71 2.64 -3.86 -4.40
N SER A 72 2.96 -4.56 -5.49
CA SER A 72 2.30 -4.36 -6.79
C SER A 72 0.84 -4.84 -6.84
N ASP A 73 0.47 -5.82 -6.03
CA ASP A 73 -0.84 -6.46 -5.97
C ASP A 73 -1.78 -5.85 -4.92
N GLY A 74 -1.52 -4.59 -4.56
CA GLY A 74 -2.39 -3.82 -3.67
C GLY A 74 -3.78 -3.63 -4.29
N MET A 75 -4.83 -3.99 -3.53
CA MET A 75 -6.23 -3.82 -3.95
C MET A 75 -7.17 -3.71 -2.75
N ASN A 76 -8.44 -3.47 -3.00
CA ASN A 76 -9.48 -3.48 -1.98
C ASN A 76 -10.12 -4.87 -1.89
N ILE A 77 -9.95 -5.52 -0.76
CA ILE A 77 -10.43 -6.87 -0.46
C ILE A 77 -11.55 -6.75 0.58
N ASN A 78 -12.79 -7.03 0.19
CA ASN A 78 -13.98 -6.90 1.05
C ASN A 78 -14.10 -5.54 1.77
N GLY A 79 -13.73 -4.44 1.11
CA GLY A 79 -13.80 -3.09 1.67
C GLY A 79 -12.55 -2.63 2.43
N LYS A 80 -11.54 -3.49 2.63
CA LYS A 80 -10.26 -3.16 3.27
C LYS A 80 -9.12 -3.27 2.25
N ASN A 81 -8.24 -2.27 2.20
CA ASN A 81 -7.07 -2.35 1.34
C ASN A 81 -6.04 -3.34 1.89
N GLY A 82 -5.39 -4.08 1.01
CA GLY A 82 -4.39 -5.07 1.37
C GLY A 82 -3.65 -5.60 0.14
N LEU A 83 -2.70 -6.49 0.36
CA LEU A 83 -1.98 -7.20 -0.71
C LEU A 83 -2.62 -8.57 -0.94
N ALA A 84 -2.93 -8.87 -2.18
CA ALA A 84 -3.55 -10.15 -2.53
C ALA A 84 -2.64 -11.35 -2.26
N CYS A 85 -1.33 -11.19 -2.38
CA CYS A 85 -0.35 -12.28 -2.21
C CYS A 85 -0.10 -12.71 -0.75
N VAL A 86 -0.49 -11.90 0.23
CA VAL A 86 -0.30 -12.21 1.67
C VAL A 86 -1.60 -12.17 2.46
N THR A 87 -2.74 -12.10 1.77
CA THR A 87 -4.06 -12.17 2.41
C THR A 87 -4.61 -13.59 2.23
N PRO A 88 -4.73 -14.40 3.31
CA PRO A 88 -5.26 -15.76 3.23
C PRO A 88 -6.74 -15.78 2.80
N LEU A 89 -7.11 -16.72 1.94
CA LEU A 89 -8.52 -16.91 1.56
C LEU A 89 -9.40 -17.27 2.76
N SER A 90 -8.87 -18.05 3.71
CA SER A 90 -9.57 -18.43 4.95
C SER A 90 -10.03 -17.23 5.77
N GLU A 91 -9.25 -16.13 5.78
CA GLU A 91 -9.59 -14.89 6.47
C GLU A 91 -10.46 -13.95 5.62
N ALA A 92 -10.23 -13.94 4.30
CA ALA A 92 -10.89 -13.01 3.39
C ALA A 92 -12.31 -13.46 2.99
N VAL A 93 -12.54 -14.74 2.75
CA VAL A 93 -13.81 -15.26 2.24
C VAL A 93 -14.90 -15.18 3.31
N LYS A 94 -16.07 -14.64 2.94
CA LYS A 94 -17.26 -14.59 3.80
C LYS A 94 -18.43 -15.24 3.07
N ARG A 95 -19.00 -16.32 3.63
CA ARG A 95 -20.14 -17.06 3.06
C ARG A 95 -19.86 -17.47 1.59
N ASP A 96 -18.68 -18.05 1.37
CA ASP A 96 -18.19 -18.50 0.06
C ASP A 96 -18.11 -17.40 -1.02
N LYS A 97 -18.09 -16.13 -0.59
CA LYS A 97 -17.95 -14.96 -1.48
C LYS A 97 -16.78 -14.07 -1.09
N LEU A 98 -16.07 -13.55 -2.09
CA LEU A 98 -14.97 -12.60 -1.97
C LEU A 98 -15.19 -11.43 -2.92
N VAL A 99 -15.19 -10.20 -2.40
CA VAL A 99 -15.38 -8.99 -3.19
C VAL A 99 -14.02 -8.32 -3.42
N LEU A 100 -13.64 -8.14 -4.67
CA LEU A 100 -12.37 -7.53 -5.07
C LEU A 100 -12.63 -6.27 -5.91
N LYS A 101 -11.99 -5.16 -5.51
CA LYS A 101 -12.10 -3.86 -6.18
C LYS A 101 -10.71 -3.22 -6.31
N PRO A 102 -10.51 -2.28 -7.25
CA PRO A 102 -9.30 -1.47 -7.28
C PRO A 102 -9.16 -0.65 -5.98
N MET A 103 -7.93 -0.22 -5.68
CA MET A 103 -7.69 0.72 -4.58
C MET A 103 -8.49 2.01 -4.79
N PRO A 104 -9.23 2.50 -3.78
CA PRO A 104 -10.06 3.69 -3.92
C PRO A 104 -9.24 4.97 -4.01
N GLY A 105 -9.83 6.02 -4.61
CA GLY A 105 -9.23 7.36 -4.66
C GLY A 105 -8.16 7.57 -5.73
N LEU A 106 -7.87 6.55 -6.54
CA LEU A 106 -7.01 6.65 -7.72
C LEU A 106 -7.80 6.30 -8.99
N PRO A 107 -7.46 6.89 -10.15
CA PRO A 107 -8.10 6.55 -11.42
C PRO A 107 -7.91 5.08 -11.76
N VAL A 108 -8.98 4.42 -12.21
CA VAL A 108 -8.89 3.03 -12.69
C VAL A 108 -8.40 3.02 -14.13
N VAL A 109 -7.35 2.25 -14.38
CA VAL A 109 -6.81 2.01 -15.73
C VAL A 109 -7.59 0.87 -16.40
N ARG A 110 -7.69 -0.28 -15.71
CA ARG A 110 -8.43 -1.45 -16.17
C ARG A 110 -8.66 -2.40 -14.99
N ASP A 111 -9.88 -2.88 -14.80
CA ASP A 111 -10.28 -3.81 -13.73
C ASP A 111 -9.71 -3.42 -12.34
N LEU A 112 -8.76 -4.20 -11.81
CA LEU A 112 -8.14 -3.96 -10.51
C LEU A 112 -6.88 -3.08 -10.59
N ILE A 113 -6.51 -2.58 -11.76
CA ILE A 113 -5.33 -1.76 -12.00
C ILE A 113 -5.69 -0.28 -11.89
N VAL A 114 -4.99 0.44 -11.03
CA VAL A 114 -5.11 1.89 -10.85
C VAL A 114 -3.87 2.64 -11.35
N ASP A 115 -4.05 3.91 -11.73
CA ASP A 115 -2.95 4.81 -12.03
C ASP A 115 -2.33 5.32 -10.72
N MET A 116 -1.06 5.02 -10.52
CA MET A 116 -0.31 5.41 -9.32
C MET A 116 0.42 6.76 -9.47
N LYS A 117 0.21 7.48 -10.57
CA LYS A 117 0.96 8.72 -10.84
C LYS A 117 0.83 9.72 -9.69
N GLN A 118 -0.39 10.02 -9.26
CA GLN A 118 -0.62 10.94 -8.13
C GLN A 118 0.13 10.51 -6.86
N PHE A 119 0.14 9.23 -6.55
CA PHE A 119 0.84 8.70 -5.38
C PHE A 119 2.36 8.94 -5.46
N PHE A 120 2.95 8.68 -6.61
CA PHE A 120 4.40 8.88 -6.80
C PHE A 120 4.78 10.37 -6.95
N ASP A 121 3.94 11.20 -7.58
CA ASP A 121 4.15 12.66 -7.61
C ASP A 121 4.20 13.26 -6.19
N GLN A 122 3.38 12.77 -5.27
CA GLN A 122 3.38 13.22 -3.87
C GLN A 122 4.58 12.66 -3.09
N LEU A 123 5.01 11.45 -3.38
CA LEU A 123 6.23 10.88 -2.82
C LEU A 123 7.47 11.68 -3.26
N GLU A 124 7.55 12.05 -4.52
CA GLU A 124 8.68 12.83 -5.06
C GLU A 124 8.83 14.20 -4.37
N LYS A 125 7.71 14.86 -4.04
CA LYS A 125 7.71 16.15 -3.33
C LYS A 125 8.44 16.12 -1.99
N VAL A 126 8.45 14.99 -1.30
CA VAL A 126 9.14 14.86 0.00
C VAL A 126 10.61 14.49 -0.11
N LYS A 127 11.16 14.43 -1.34
CA LYS A 127 12.57 14.14 -1.60
C LYS A 127 13.01 12.87 -0.83
N PRO A 128 12.48 11.66 -1.18
CA PRO A 128 12.66 10.44 -0.39
C PRO A 128 14.05 9.80 -0.61
N TYR A 129 15.10 10.58 -0.37
CA TYR A 129 16.51 10.19 -0.47
C TYR A 129 17.35 11.01 0.52
N LEU A 130 18.48 10.47 0.94
CA LEU A 130 19.40 11.13 1.86
C LEU A 130 19.99 12.41 1.21
N ILE A 131 19.93 13.52 1.90
CA ILE A 131 20.52 14.79 1.46
C ILE A 131 21.70 15.11 2.36
N THR A 132 22.88 15.22 1.76
CA THR A 132 24.13 15.61 2.42
C THR A 132 24.69 16.88 1.76
N LYS A 133 25.23 17.79 2.55
CA LYS A 133 25.74 19.12 2.11
C LYS A 133 27.25 19.23 2.20
N ASP A 134 27.89 18.36 2.98
CA ASP A 134 29.32 18.25 3.12
C ASP A 134 29.93 17.34 2.02
N GLU A 135 31.25 17.38 1.92
CA GLU A 135 32.00 16.48 1.03
C GLU A 135 31.76 15.00 1.46
N ASP A 136 31.78 14.11 0.47
CA ASP A 136 31.65 12.68 0.76
C ASP A 136 32.84 12.23 1.62
N PRO A 137 32.59 11.55 2.76
CA PRO A 137 33.65 11.07 3.62
C PRO A 137 34.44 9.95 2.89
N GLU A 138 35.71 9.76 3.27
CA GLU A 138 36.54 8.65 2.77
C GLU A 138 35.97 7.28 3.10
N GLN A 139 35.14 7.20 4.16
CA GLN A 139 34.43 6.00 4.61
C GLN A 139 32.92 6.29 4.63
N GLU A 140 32.13 5.28 4.99
CA GLU A 140 30.68 5.44 5.13
C GLU A 140 30.30 6.44 6.22
N ARG A 141 29.12 7.07 6.09
CA ARG A 141 28.56 7.91 7.13
C ARG A 141 28.10 7.06 8.30
N MET A 142 28.79 7.22 9.43
CA MET A 142 28.54 6.43 10.63
C MET A 142 27.18 6.76 11.25
N GLN A 143 26.54 5.77 11.84
CA GLN A 143 25.29 5.88 12.58
C GLN A 143 25.38 4.93 13.80
N SER A 144 24.99 5.38 14.98
CA SER A 144 24.97 4.51 16.15
C SER A 144 23.80 3.50 16.08
N PRO A 145 23.85 2.40 16.84
CA PRO A 145 22.71 1.49 16.94
C PRO A 145 21.42 2.19 17.38
N GLU A 146 21.49 3.13 18.32
CA GLU A 146 20.35 3.89 18.84
C GLU A 146 19.77 4.80 17.75
N GLU A 147 20.61 5.53 17.01
CA GLU A 147 20.16 6.35 15.88
C GLU A 147 19.54 5.49 14.76
N ARG A 148 20.07 4.29 14.55
CA ARG A 148 19.53 3.34 13.58
C ARG A 148 18.16 2.80 14.00
N GLU A 149 17.94 2.57 15.31
CA GLU A 149 16.67 2.13 15.87
C GLU A 149 15.55 3.17 15.66
N GLU A 150 15.87 4.47 15.62
CA GLU A 150 14.91 5.55 15.29
C GLU A 150 14.27 5.38 13.89
N LEU A 151 14.88 4.61 13.00
CA LEU A 151 14.40 4.36 11.65
C LEU A 151 13.55 3.09 11.52
N ASP A 152 13.45 2.28 12.58
CA ASP A 152 12.63 1.08 12.57
C ASP A 152 11.14 1.43 12.41
N GLY A 153 10.42 0.69 11.57
CA GLY A 153 9.06 1.02 11.20
C GLY A 153 8.93 2.11 10.13
N LEU A 154 10.03 2.61 9.57
CA LEU A 154 10.03 3.65 8.53
C LEU A 154 10.59 3.14 7.21
N TYR A 155 11.76 2.50 7.21
CA TYR A 155 12.43 2.03 5.99
C TYR A 155 11.78 0.76 5.39
N GLU A 156 10.99 0.03 6.15
CA GLU A 156 10.29 -1.18 5.69
C GLU A 156 9.10 -0.89 4.78
N CYS A 157 8.79 0.39 4.55
CA CYS A 157 7.71 0.79 3.67
C CYS A 157 7.98 0.34 2.22
N ILE A 158 7.10 -0.50 1.69
CA ILE A 158 7.18 -1.06 0.33
C ILE A 158 6.44 -0.22 -0.72
N LEU A 159 5.96 0.98 -0.39
CA LEU A 159 5.26 1.90 -1.28
C LEU A 159 4.04 1.29 -2.00
N CYS A 160 3.34 0.36 -1.37
CA CYS A 160 2.19 -0.33 -1.97
C CYS A 160 0.95 0.57 -2.18
N GLY A 161 0.88 1.74 -1.55
CA GLY A 161 -0.23 2.68 -1.67
C GLY A 161 -1.47 2.35 -0.82
N CYS A 162 -1.56 1.20 -0.15
CA CYS A 162 -2.73 0.80 0.63
C CYS A 162 -3.14 1.83 1.69
N CYS A 163 -2.18 2.44 2.39
CA CYS A 163 -2.43 3.45 3.42
C CYS A 163 -2.96 4.77 2.85
N SER A 164 -2.37 5.28 1.77
CA SER A 164 -2.79 6.54 1.13
C SER A 164 -4.17 6.39 0.51
N THR A 165 -4.43 5.30 -0.17
CA THR A 165 -5.71 5.02 -0.81
C THR A 165 -6.83 4.63 0.18
N ALA A 166 -6.51 4.33 1.45
CA ALA A 166 -7.50 4.15 2.52
C ALA A 166 -7.80 5.46 3.29
N CYS A 167 -7.13 6.56 2.97
CA CYS A 167 -7.26 7.83 3.69
C CYS A 167 -8.28 8.74 3.01
N PRO A 168 -9.40 9.10 3.67
CA PRO A 168 -10.37 10.03 3.10
C PRO A 168 -9.78 11.40 2.75
N SER A 169 -8.85 11.91 3.56
CA SER A 169 -8.19 13.19 3.28
C SER A 169 -7.38 13.15 1.97
N PHE A 170 -6.83 11.99 1.60
CA PHE A 170 -6.14 11.79 0.33
C PHE A 170 -7.11 11.82 -0.86
N TRP A 171 -8.34 11.31 -0.71
CA TRP A 171 -9.35 11.36 -1.75
C TRP A 171 -9.89 12.77 -1.96
N TRP A 172 -10.09 13.53 -0.87
CA TRP A 172 -10.70 14.86 -0.91
C TRP A 172 -9.73 15.98 -1.32
N ASN A 173 -8.43 15.77 -1.15
CA ASN A 173 -7.39 16.75 -1.47
C ASN A 173 -6.26 16.09 -2.30
N PRO A 174 -6.58 15.52 -3.45
CA PRO A 174 -5.64 14.70 -4.22
C PRO A 174 -4.43 15.47 -4.74
N ASP A 175 -4.56 16.78 -4.91
CA ASP A 175 -3.54 17.69 -5.42
C ASP A 175 -2.62 18.28 -4.34
N LYS A 176 -3.06 18.29 -3.07
CA LYS A 176 -2.42 19.05 -1.98
C LYS A 176 -1.96 18.20 -0.80
N PHE A 177 -2.77 17.25 -0.33
CA PHE A 177 -2.40 16.41 0.80
C PHE A 177 -1.40 15.34 0.35
N LEU A 178 -0.23 15.32 0.98
CA LEU A 178 0.85 14.38 0.61
C LEU A 178 0.48 12.91 0.86
N GLY A 179 -0.38 12.66 1.81
CA GLY A 179 -0.80 11.31 2.16
C GLY A 179 0.13 10.58 3.14
N PRO A 180 -0.39 9.50 3.75
CA PRO A 180 0.32 8.80 4.81
C PRO A 180 1.68 8.22 4.40
N ALA A 181 1.80 7.67 3.18
CA ALA A 181 3.04 7.06 2.71
C ALA A 181 4.15 8.10 2.51
N ALA A 182 3.85 9.22 1.83
CA ALA A 182 4.83 10.27 1.61
C ALA A 182 5.27 10.91 2.93
N LEU A 183 4.33 11.14 3.87
CA LEU A 183 4.66 11.69 5.19
C LEU A 183 5.47 10.72 6.05
N LEU A 184 5.24 9.41 5.95
CA LEU A 184 6.08 8.40 6.60
C LEU A 184 7.50 8.43 6.02
N GLN A 185 7.64 8.51 4.69
CA GLN A 185 8.95 8.63 4.04
C GLN A 185 9.64 9.96 4.37
N SER A 186 8.89 11.06 4.53
CA SER A 186 9.46 12.32 4.99
C SER A 186 10.04 12.19 6.40
N TRP A 187 9.28 11.57 7.33
CA TRP A 187 9.78 11.35 8.69
C TRP A 187 11.02 10.45 8.71
N ARG A 188 11.09 9.44 7.85
CA ARG A 188 12.27 8.58 7.72
C ARG A 188 13.56 9.38 7.54
N PHE A 189 13.56 10.43 6.71
CA PHE A 189 14.75 11.25 6.47
C PHE A 189 14.92 12.37 7.50
N ILE A 190 13.83 12.89 8.09
CA ILE A 190 13.89 13.86 9.20
C ILE A 190 14.47 13.21 10.47
N ALA A 191 14.23 11.92 10.69
CA ALA A 191 14.74 11.17 11.83
C ALA A 191 16.16 10.62 11.58
N ASP A 192 16.62 10.55 10.32
CA ASP A 192 17.94 10.01 9.99
C ASP A 192 19.04 11.00 10.40
N SER A 193 19.90 10.62 11.34
CA SER A 193 21.01 11.44 11.85
C SER A 193 22.03 11.84 10.76
N ARG A 194 22.04 11.15 9.63
CA ARG A 194 22.93 11.42 8.51
C ARG A 194 22.35 12.43 7.51
N ASP A 195 21.03 12.71 7.59
CA ASP A 195 20.38 13.69 6.70
C ASP A 195 20.64 15.13 7.20
N GLN A 196 21.04 16.01 6.29
CA GLN A 196 21.41 17.39 6.61
C GLN A 196 20.39 18.41 6.10
N ALA A 197 19.20 17.94 5.66
CA ALA A 197 18.14 18.81 5.14
C ALA A 197 16.88 18.85 6.03
N THR A 198 17.00 18.51 7.31
CA THR A 198 15.86 18.46 8.25
C THR A 198 15.03 19.74 8.22
N ASP A 199 15.67 20.92 8.30
CA ASP A 199 14.98 22.21 8.31
C ASP A 199 14.24 22.49 7.01
N GLU A 200 14.87 22.22 5.86
CA GLU A 200 14.25 22.39 4.54
C GLU A 200 13.04 21.46 4.38
N ARG A 201 13.16 20.21 4.83
CA ARG A 201 12.05 19.25 4.81
C ARG A 201 10.88 19.71 5.67
N LEU A 202 11.15 20.27 6.83
CA LEU A 202 10.12 20.82 7.73
C LEU A 202 9.45 22.05 7.13
N ASP A 203 10.21 22.94 6.46
CA ASP A 203 9.65 24.10 5.76
C ASP A 203 8.73 23.68 4.60
N ASP A 204 9.12 22.68 3.82
CA ASP A 204 8.31 22.12 2.71
C ASP A 204 6.98 21.50 3.20
N LEU A 205 6.90 21.09 4.49
CA LEU A 205 5.72 20.47 5.07
C LEU A 205 4.82 21.43 5.85
N ASP A 206 5.32 22.63 6.24
CA ASP A 206 4.63 23.56 7.12
C ASP A 206 3.59 24.40 6.37
N ASP A 207 2.63 23.74 5.78
CA ASP A 207 1.47 24.36 5.14
C ASP A 207 0.15 23.70 5.53
N ALA A 208 -0.96 24.40 5.28
CA ALA A 208 -2.29 23.98 5.70
C ALA A 208 -2.78 22.65 5.08
N PHE A 209 -2.15 22.17 4.00
CA PHE A 209 -2.62 21.02 3.23
C PHE A 209 -1.66 19.84 3.27
N SER A 210 -0.35 20.07 3.11
CA SER A 210 0.65 19.00 2.97
C SER A 210 0.67 18.05 4.18
N LEU A 211 0.71 18.61 5.40
CA LEU A 211 0.78 17.86 6.65
C LEU A 211 -0.54 17.90 7.43
N TYR A 212 -1.16 19.09 7.53
CA TYR A 212 -2.22 19.33 8.51
C TYR A 212 -3.59 18.79 8.09
N ARG A 213 -3.76 18.28 6.87
CA ARG A 213 -4.97 17.55 6.45
C ARG A 213 -5.09 16.14 7.03
N CYS A 214 -4.09 15.65 7.72
CA CYS A 214 -4.23 14.45 8.52
C CYS A 214 -5.12 14.71 9.74
N HIS A 215 -6.26 14.04 9.81
CA HIS A 215 -7.23 14.14 10.92
C HIS A 215 -7.12 13.00 11.94
N GLY A 216 -6.07 12.18 11.88
CA GLY A 216 -5.85 11.08 12.82
C GLY A 216 -6.87 9.94 12.73
N ILE A 217 -7.47 9.70 11.55
CA ILE A 217 -8.50 8.65 11.34
C ILE A 217 -7.92 7.24 11.51
N MET A 218 -6.60 7.08 11.32
CA MET A 218 -5.83 5.83 11.49
C MET A 218 -6.16 4.69 10.52
N ASN A 219 -6.95 4.91 9.48
CA ASN A 219 -7.15 3.89 8.44
C ASN A 219 -5.82 3.42 7.84
N CYS A 220 -4.85 4.34 7.68
CA CYS A 220 -3.52 4.04 7.15
C CYS A 220 -2.74 3.01 7.99
N VAL A 221 -2.93 3.00 9.30
CA VAL A 221 -2.32 2.03 10.21
C VAL A 221 -2.99 0.65 10.04
N SER A 222 -4.34 0.64 10.04
CA SER A 222 -5.13 -0.60 10.00
C SER A 222 -4.98 -1.40 8.72
N VAL A 223 -4.57 -0.77 7.61
CA VAL A 223 -4.44 -1.41 6.29
C VAL A 223 -2.99 -1.65 5.87
N CYS A 224 -2.01 -1.23 6.68
CA CYS A 224 -0.60 -1.41 6.30
C CYS A 224 -0.20 -2.90 6.34
N PRO A 225 0.19 -3.50 5.21
CA PRO A 225 0.56 -4.92 5.18
C PRO A 225 1.90 -5.21 5.87
N LYS A 226 2.68 -4.15 6.18
CA LYS A 226 3.95 -4.24 6.92
C LYS A 226 3.79 -3.86 8.39
N GLY A 227 2.56 -3.54 8.86
CA GLY A 227 2.31 -3.16 10.25
C GLY A 227 2.88 -1.81 10.67
N LEU A 228 3.19 -0.92 9.71
CA LEU A 228 3.78 0.38 9.98
C LEU A 228 2.75 1.38 10.51
N ASN A 229 3.23 2.43 11.20
CA ASN A 229 2.40 3.47 11.78
C ASN A 229 2.63 4.86 11.14
N PRO A 230 2.02 5.17 9.98
CA PRO A 230 2.15 6.49 9.37
C PRO A 230 1.60 7.63 10.23
N THR A 231 0.62 7.36 11.10
CA THR A 231 0.04 8.39 12.00
C THR A 231 1.05 8.86 13.04
N GLU A 232 1.88 7.97 13.54
CA GLU A 232 2.96 8.30 14.47
C GLU A 232 4.04 9.15 13.80
N ALA A 233 4.48 8.76 12.60
CA ALA A 233 5.41 9.56 11.79
C ALA A 233 4.88 11.00 11.59
N ILE A 234 3.61 11.16 11.21
CA ILE A 234 2.95 12.47 11.05
C ILE A 234 2.93 13.24 12.39
N SER A 235 2.65 12.57 13.50
CA SER A 235 2.67 13.18 14.83
C SER A 235 4.05 13.70 15.20
N ASN A 236 5.11 12.94 14.89
CA ASN A 236 6.49 13.32 15.18
C ASN A 236 6.95 14.51 14.32
N ILE A 237 6.56 14.57 13.03
CA ILE A 237 6.79 15.75 12.20
C ILE A 237 6.13 16.99 12.86
N ARG A 238 4.87 16.89 13.28
CA ARG A 238 4.15 18.00 13.95
C ARG A 238 4.85 18.45 15.23
N LYS A 239 5.31 17.52 16.06
CA LYS A 239 6.06 17.85 17.29
C LYS A 239 7.35 18.60 16.95
N LYS A 240 8.09 18.17 15.93
CA LYS A 240 9.32 18.87 15.48
C LYS A 240 9.02 20.30 15.03
N LEU A 241 7.95 20.51 14.26
CA LEU A 241 7.52 21.85 13.80
C LEU A 241 7.12 22.77 14.97
N ILE A 242 6.39 22.25 15.97
CA ILE A 242 5.99 23.02 17.15
C ILE A 242 7.24 23.44 17.95
N ASN A 243 8.14 22.50 18.21
CA ASN A 243 9.35 22.76 19.00
C ASN A 243 10.33 23.72 18.31
N ARG A 244 10.27 23.82 16.97
CA ARG A 244 11.09 24.77 16.19
C ARG A 244 10.58 26.20 16.27
N LYS A 245 9.28 26.39 16.53
CA LYS A 245 8.63 27.72 16.60
C LYS A 245 8.57 28.31 18.02
N GLY A 246 8.90 27.54 19.03
CA GLY A 246 8.99 27.95 20.46
C GLY A 246 10.40 28.22 20.89
#